data_6c91185492fbc455aed8a87db2cdaeab
#
_entry.id   6c91185492fbc455aed8a87db2cdaeab
#
_cell.length_a   1.000
_cell.length_b   1.000
_cell.length_c   1.000
_cell.angle_alpha   90.00
_cell.angle_beta   90.00
_cell.angle_gamma   90.00
#
_symmetry.space_group_name_H-M   'P 1'
#
loop_
_entity.id
_entity.type
_entity.pdbx_description
1 polymer ?
#
loop_
_entity_poly.entity_id
_entity_poly.type
_entity_poly.pdbx_seq_one_letter_code
_entity_poly.pdbx_strand_id
1 'polypeptide(L)'
;MRRAEPWMRFAETMLIPPIWTWFRWHFEGFEHVPAEGAALIACNHISYFDPLAHGYFLEKAGRRPRYLAKIELFKHPVTGPVLRGARQIPVVRGTGDAGPIEIALKALHDGEVVVVYPESTVTSNEDFSPMRGKTGIARLTLASGVPVIPLAVWGSAPVWQRNGKRNLKFGRPIWVKAGPPLDFSEFEDEQGDPKVVRQVTDQVMAELSVLVEDLRARYPKRWT
;
A
#
# COMPACT_ATOMS: atom_id res chain seq x y z
N MET A 1 21.15 0.52 11.89
CA MET A 1 20.68 -0.48 10.90
C MET A 1 20.08 -1.68 11.65
N ARG A 2 18.72 -1.81 11.67
CA ARG A 2 18.07 -3.03 12.20
C ARG A 2 18.43 -4.20 11.29
N ARG A 3 18.90 -5.32 11.86
CA ARG A 3 19.23 -6.55 11.12
C ARG A 3 18.01 -6.98 10.30
N ALA A 4 18.20 -7.22 9.01
CA ALA A 4 17.15 -7.74 8.14
C ALA A 4 16.62 -9.05 8.70
N GLU A 5 15.31 -9.11 8.94
CA GLU A 5 14.66 -10.34 9.38
C GLU A 5 14.91 -11.44 8.33
N PRO A 6 15.28 -12.66 8.71
CA PRO A 6 15.66 -13.73 7.75
C PRO A 6 14.61 -13.97 6.66
N TRP A 7 13.32 -13.85 7.01
CA TRP A 7 12.19 -14.03 6.09
C TRP A 7 12.05 -12.90 5.07
N MET A 8 12.37 -11.65 5.44
CA MET A 8 12.44 -10.55 4.48
C MET A 8 13.58 -10.76 3.49
N ARG A 9 14.76 -11.17 3.98
CA ARG A 9 15.88 -11.53 3.09
C ARG A 9 15.54 -12.67 2.14
N PHE A 10 14.82 -13.69 2.62
CA PHE A 10 14.33 -14.77 1.77
C PHE A 10 13.39 -14.25 0.70
N ALA A 11 12.41 -13.43 1.07
CA ALA A 11 11.47 -12.83 0.12
C ALA A 11 12.20 -11.92 -0.88
N GLU A 12 13.11 -11.07 -0.43
CA GLU A 12 13.96 -10.20 -1.25
C GLU A 12 14.82 -11.01 -2.24
N THR A 13 15.43 -12.11 -1.78
CA THR A 13 16.37 -12.90 -2.60
C THR A 13 15.65 -13.83 -3.58
N MET A 14 14.51 -14.40 -3.20
CA MET A 14 13.82 -15.41 -4.00
C MET A 14 12.70 -14.86 -4.87
N LEU A 15 11.96 -13.84 -4.37
CA LEU A 15 10.79 -13.33 -5.08
C LEU A 15 11.10 -12.10 -5.93
N ILE A 16 11.99 -11.22 -5.48
CA ILE A 16 12.27 -9.97 -6.19
C ILE A 16 12.97 -10.20 -7.54
N PRO A 17 14.05 -11.00 -7.67
CA PRO A 17 14.75 -11.13 -8.95
C PRO A 17 13.88 -11.65 -10.09
N PRO A 18 13.07 -12.73 -9.91
CA PRO A 18 12.16 -13.19 -10.97
C PRO A 18 11.10 -12.13 -11.35
N ILE A 19 10.53 -11.44 -10.36
CA ILE A 19 9.53 -10.41 -10.59
C ILE A 19 10.15 -9.22 -11.30
N TRP A 20 11.35 -8.82 -10.89
CA TRP A 20 12.08 -7.70 -11.47
C TRP A 20 12.39 -7.91 -12.96
N THR A 21 12.88 -9.09 -13.33
CA THR A 21 13.22 -9.40 -14.73
C THR A 21 12.00 -9.69 -15.60
N TRP A 22 10.88 -10.11 -15.01
CA TRP A 22 9.68 -10.48 -15.74
C TRP A 22 8.87 -9.29 -16.24
N PHE A 23 8.81 -8.21 -15.45
CA PHE A 23 8.04 -7.00 -15.73
C PHE A 23 8.94 -5.82 -16.12
N ARG A 24 8.38 -4.85 -16.82
CA ARG A 24 9.05 -3.56 -17.09
C ARG A 24 8.57 -2.55 -16.07
N TRP A 25 9.41 -2.23 -15.13
CA TRP A 25 9.09 -1.30 -14.06
C TRP A 25 9.29 0.16 -14.47
N HIS A 26 8.35 0.99 -14.06
CA HIS A 26 8.44 2.44 -14.17
C HIS A 26 8.08 3.05 -12.83
N PHE A 27 8.99 3.79 -12.25
CA PHE A 27 8.86 4.35 -10.90
C PHE A 27 9.03 5.85 -10.94
N GLU A 28 8.12 6.59 -10.25
CA GLU A 28 8.13 8.05 -10.12
C GLU A 28 7.89 8.45 -8.66
N GLY A 29 8.48 9.58 -8.22
CA GLY A 29 8.18 10.18 -6.92
C GLY A 29 8.92 9.54 -5.74
N PHE A 30 10.09 8.95 -5.93
CA PHE A 30 10.91 8.45 -4.83
C PHE A 30 11.24 9.53 -3.78
N GLU A 31 11.39 10.77 -4.24
CA GLU A 31 11.66 11.95 -3.42
C GLU A 31 10.57 12.27 -2.41
N HIS A 32 9.35 11.78 -2.64
CA HIS A 32 8.22 11.95 -1.72
C HIS A 32 8.24 10.95 -0.56
N VAL A 33 9.03 9.86 -0.66
CA VAL A 33 9.14 8.88 0.41
C VAL A 33 10.29 9.28 1.33
N PRO A 34 10.03 9.59 2.62
CA PRO A 34 11.09 10.00 3.52
C PRO A 34 12.10 8.87 3.71
N ALA A 35 13.39 9.19 3.58
CA ALA A 35 14.47 8.22 3.72
C ALA A 35 14.53 7.58 5.12
N GLU A 36 14.12 8.33 6.15
CA GLU A 36 14.11 7.90 7.55
C GLU A 36 12.81 8.33 8.25
N GLY A 37 12.57 7.81 9.44
CA GLY A 37 11.41 8.14 10.24
C GLY A 37 10.13 7.41 9.81
N ALA A 38 9.02 7.75 10.43
CA ALA A 38 7.72 7.16 10.14
C ALA A 38 7.16 7.64 8.80
N ALA A 39 6.44 6.76 8.12
CA ALA A 39 5.67 7.13 6.94
C ALA A 39 4.40 6.27 6.86
N LEU A 40 3.26 6.91 6.60
CA LEU A 40 1.99 6.24 6.33
C LEU A 40 1.73 6.30 4.83
N ILE A 41 1.69 5.14 4.18
CA ILE A 41 1.52 5.03 2.73
C ILE A 41 0.09 4.60 2.44
N ALA A 42 -0.64 5.39 1.67
CA ALA A 42 -1.96 5.05 1.16
C ALA A 42 -1.86 4.54 -0.28
N CYS A 43 -2.36 3.32 -0.54
CA CYS A 43 -2.23 2.67 -1.85
C CYS A 43 -3.59 2.40 -2.49
N ASN A 44 -3.70 2.54 -3.83
CA ASN A 44 -4.83 1.98 -4.57
C ASN A 44 -4.68 0.45 -4.70
N HIS A 45 -5.78 -0.25 -4.96
CA HIS A 45 -5.78 -1.72 -5.00
C HIS A 45 -6.56 -2.27 -6.18
N ILE A 46 -5.86 -2.55 -7.30
CA ILE A 46 -6.44 -3.04 -8.57
C ILE A 46 -6.11 -4.50 -8.88
N SER A 47 -5.21 -5.11 -8.07
CA SER A 47 -4.72 -6.48 -8.29
C SER A 47 -4.23 -7.10 -6.99
N TYR A 48 -4.33 -8.42 -6.84
CA TYR A 48 -3.63 -9.15 -5.77
C TYR A 48 -2.09 -9.11 -5.90
N PHE A 49 -1.58 -8.60 -7.02
CA PHE A 49 -0.16 -8.38 -7.25
C PHE A 49 0.35 -7.04 -6.65
N ASP A 50 -0.53 -6.08 -6.37
CA ASP A 50 -0.15 -4.73 -5.93
C ASP A 50 0.77 -4.69 -4.70
N PRO A 51 0.58 -5.52 -3.66
CA PRO A 51 1.49 -5.51 -2.51
C PRO A 51 2.95 -5.80 -2.88
N LEU A 52 3.18 -6.62 -3.91
CA LEU A 52 4.52 -6.88 -4.43
C LEU A 52 5.07 -5.68 -5.20
N ALA A 53 4.22 -5.01 -5.99
CA ALA A 53 4.63 -3.83 -6.76
C ALA A 53 4.96 -2.64 -5.84
N HIS A 54 4.07 -2.33 -4.88
CA HIS A 54 4.31 -1.28 -3.90
C HIS A 54 5.49 -1.60 -2.98
N GLY A 55 5.62 -2.88 -2.57
CA GLY A 55 6.75 -3.34 -1.75
C GLY A 55 8.07 -3.17 -2.47
N TYR A 56 8.11 -3.49 -3.77
CA TYR A 56 9.32 -3.32 -4.57
C TYR A 56 9.69 -1.84 -4.76
N PHE A 57 8.71 -0.96 -4.98
CA PHE A 57 8.93 0.48 -5.00
C PHE A 57 9.52 0.99 -3.67
N LEU A 58 8.92 0.62 -2.55
CA LEU A 58 9.38 1.06 -1.22
C LEU A 58 10.76 0.49 -0.87
N GLU A 59 11.05 -0.75 -1.26
CA GLU A 59 12.38 -1.34 -1.10
C GLU A 59 13.44 -0.57 -1.90
N LYS A 60 13.12 -0.16 -3.14
CA LYS A 60 13.99 0.72 -3.95
C LYS A 60 14.17 2.11 -3.35
N ALA A 61 13.17 2.61 -2.64
CA ALA A 61 13.27 3.83 -1.82
C ALA A 61 14.05 3.61 -0.50
N GLY A 62 14.59 2.41 -0.26
CA GLY A 62 15.32 2.07 0.97
C GLY A 62 14.43 1.83 2.19
N ARG A 63 13.12 1.62 1.99
CA ARG A 63 12.14 1.50 3.08
C ARG A 63 11.48 0.11 3.10
N ARG A 64 11.20 -0.37 4.31
CA ARG A 64 10.53 -1.67 4.51
C ARG A 64 9.08 -1.47 4.92
N PRO A 65 8.12 -1.94 4.10
CA PRO A 65 6.70 -1.77 4.40
C PRO A 65 6.19 -2.75 5.45
N ARG A 66 5.29 -2.27 6.30
CA ARG A 66 4.43 -3.03 7.20
C ARG A 66 3.01 -2.94 6.68
N TYR A 67 2.52 -3.99 6.03
CA TYR A 67 1.17 -4.04 5.47
C TYR A 67 0.14 -4.45 6.52
N LEU A 68 -1.03 -3.79 6.49
CA LEU A 68 -2.22 -4.32 7.11
C LEU A 68 -2.78 -5.42 6.20
N ALA A 69 -2.62 -6.67 6.59
CA ALA A 69 -2.96 -7.84 5.78
C ALA A 69 -4.04 -8.70 6.43
N LYS A 70 -4.91 -9.29 5.61
CA LYS A 70 -6.02 -10.13 6.04
C LYS A 70 -5.53 -11.32 6.90
N ILE A 71 -6.18 -11.55 8.05
CA ILE A 71 -5.77 -12.58 9.03
C ILE A 71 -5.68 -14.00 8.42
N GLU A 72 -6.53 -14.30 7.42
CA GLU A 72 -6.52 -15.60 6.75
C GLU A 72 -5.21 -15.89 6.02
N LEU A 73 -4.50 -14.85 5.54
CA LEU A 73 -3.18 -15.01 4.92
C LEU A 73 -2.13 -15.47 5.93
N PHE A 74 -2.28 -15.13 7.21
CA PHE A 74 -1.41 -15.59 8.29
C PHE A 74 -1.65 -17.04 8.70
N LYS A 75 -2.84 -17.59 8.40
CA LYS A 75 -3.21 -19.01 8.66
C LYS A 75 -2.70 -19.94 7.56
N HIS A 76 -2.39 -19.41 6.39
CA HIS A 76 -1.91 -20.22 5.26
C HIS A 76 -0.49 -20.74 5.52
N PRO A 77 -0.19 -22.05 5.24
CA PRO A 77 1.06 -22.68 5.63
C PRO A 77 2.32 -22.06 4.99
N VAL A 78 2.20 -21.48 3.81
CA VAL A 78 3.32 -20.85 3.09
C VAL A 78 3.43 -19.36 3.41
N THR A 79 2.34 -18.59 3.27
CA THR A 79 2.38 -17.14 3.46
C THR A 79 2.43 -16.74 4.92
N GLY A 80 1.83 -17.51 5.83
CA GLY A 80 1.76 -17.21 7.25
C GLY A 80 3.13 -17.00 7.92
N PRO A 81 4.08 -17.95 7.79
CA PRO A 81 5.43 -17.77 8.31
C PRO A 81 6.14 -16.53 7.76
N VAL A 82 6.02 -16.28 6.45
CA VAL A 82 6.61 -15.11 5.79
C VAL A 82 6.03 -13.81 6.35
N LEU A 83 4.70 -13.69 6.43
CA LEU A 83 4.03 -12.50 6.94
C LEU A 83 4.36 -12.22 8.40
N ARG A 84 4.40 -13.26 9.25
CA ARG A 84 4.81 -13.12 10.65
C ARG A 84 6.28 -12.73 10.78
N GLY A 85 7.16 -13.41 10.05
CA GLY A 85 8.59 -13.11 10.06
C GLY A 85 8.92 -11.74 9.48
N ALA A 86 8.13 -11.25 8.53
CA ALA A 86 8.19 -9.89 8.00
C ALA A 86 7.40 -8.87 8.87
N ARG A 87 6.91 -9.28 10.05
CA ARG A 87 6.19 -8.46 11.03
C ARG A 87 5.00 -7.73 10.42
N GLN A 88 4.28 -8.33 9.44
CA GLN A 88 3.09 -7.73 8.86
C GLN A 88 1.95 -7.69 9.89
N ILE A 89 1.01 -6.74 9.74
CA ILE A 89 -0.04 -6.46 10.72
C ILE A 89 -1.31 -7.23 10.34
N PRO A 90 -1.76 -8.22 11.15
CA PRO A 90 -2.97 -8.97 10.86
C PRO A 90 -4.23 -8.14 11.11
N VAL A 91 -5.20 -8.22 10.19
CA VAL A 91 -6.49 -7.54 10.28
C VAL A 91 -7.64 -8.54 10.15
N VAL A 92 -8.51 -8.55 11.14
CA VAL A 92 -9.81 -9.22 11.06
C VAL A 92 -10.83 -8.22 10.53
N ARG A 93 -11.35 -8.45 9.33
CA ARG A 93 -12.27 -7.51 8.69
C ARG A 93 -13.67 -7.62 9.26
N GLY A 94 -14.37 -6.48 9.39
CA GLY A 94 -15.78 -6.45 9.77
C GLY A 94 -16.07 -6.58 11.27
N THR A 95 -15.06 -6.66 12.11
CA THR A 95 -15.24 -6.80 13.57
C THR A 95 -15.23 -5.47 14.32
N GLY A 96 -14.78 -4.39 13.69
CA GLY A 96 -14.53 -3.11 14.39
C GLY A 96 -13.36 -3.18 15.37
N ASP A 97 -12.55 -4.24 15.33
CA ASP A 97 -11.38 -4.44 16.20
C ASP A 97 -10.38 -3.31 16.03
N ALA A 98 -10.02 -2.65 17.14
CA ALA A 98 -9.04 -1.57 17.20
C ALA A 98 -7.59 -2.09 17.20
N GLY A 99 -7.37 -3.36 17.52
CA GLY A 99 -6.03 -3.94 17.67
C GLY A 99 -5.10 -3.70 16.47
N PRO A 100 -5.54 -3.89 15.22
CA PRO A 100 -4.70 -3.58 14.06
C PRO A 100 -4.28 -2.11 13.96
N ILE A 101 -5.16 -1.18 14.37
CA ILE A 101 -4.85 0.27 14.42
C ILE A 101 -3.79 0.54 15.49
N GLU A 102 -3.92 -0.04 16.68
CA GLU A 102 -2.94 0.12 17.76
C GLU A 102 -1.55 -0.41 17.36
N ILE A 103 -1.50 -1.58 16.72
CA ILE A 103 -0.24 -2.15 16.21
C ILE A 103 0.37 -1.24 15.13
N ALA A 104 -0.44 -0.68 14.25
CA ALA A 104 0.01 0.23 13.21
C ALA A 104 0.52 1.55 13.79
N LEU A 105 -0.19 2.14 14.77
CA LEU A 105 0.25 3.34 15.50
C LEU A 105 1.58 3.10 16.20
N LYS A 106 1.72 1.95 16.87
CA LYS A 106 3.01 1.58 17.47
C LYS A 106 4.13 1.50 16.44
N ALA A 107 3.87 0.91 15.28
CA ALA A 107 4.86 0.82 14.20
C ALA A 107 5.27 2.21 13.69
N LEU A 108 4.31 3.13 13.51
CA LEU A 108 4.57 4.52 13.13
C LEU A 108 5.38 5.23 14.21
N HIS A 109 5.01 5.09 15.49
CA HIS A 109 5.77 5.65 16.60
C HIS A 109 7.23 5.13 16.64
N ASP A 110 7.44 3.86 16.29
CA ASP A 110 8.77 3.23 16.18
C ASP A 110 9.55 3.69 14.92
N GLY A 111 9.02 4.62 14.12
CA GLY A 111 9.65 5.15 12.90
C GLY A 111 9.56 4.22 11.70
N GLU A 112 8.62 3.26 11.70
CA GLU A 112 8.45 2.30 10.60
C GLU A 112 7.50 2.85 9.51
N VAL A 113 7.53 2.21 8.34
CA VAL A 113 6.61 2.51 7.23
C VAL A 113 5.39 1.61 7.32
N VAL A 114 4.21 2.19 7.45
CA VAL A 114 2.94 1.45 7.44
C VAL A 114 2.23 1.67 6.11
N VAL A 115 1.79 0.59 5.49
CA VAL A 115 1.08 0.61 4.20
C VAL A 115 -0.37 0.19 4.40
N VAL A 116 -1.27 1.04 3.93
CA VAL A 116 -2.72 0.84 4.01
C VAL A 116 -3.33 0.86 2.62
N TYR A 117 -4.25 -0.05 2.38
CA TYR A 117 -5.17 0.00 1.25
C TYR A 117 -6.51 0.54 1.77
N PRO A 118 -6.83 1.84 1.59
CA PRO A 118 -8.05 2.42 2.15
C PRO A 118 -9.32 1.74 1.63
N GLU A 119 -9.28 1.20 0.41
CA GLU A 119 -10.37 0.43 -0.20
C GLU A 119 -10.66 -0.89 0.53
N SER A 120 -9.70 -1.38 1.33
CA SER A 120 -9.73 -2.66 2.08
C SER A 120 -9.86 -3.92 1.23
N THR A 121 -9.98 -3.83 -0.08
CA THR A 121 -10.05 -4.95 -1.03
C THR A 121 -9.67 -4.47 -2.43
N VAL A 122 -9.36 -5.42 -3.32
CA VAL A 122 -9.17 -5.11 -4.75
C VAL A 122 -10.45 -4.48 -5.30
N THR A 123 -10.31 -3.37 -6.05
CA THR A 123 -11.43 -2.61 -6.60
C THR A 123 -12.40 -3.49 -7.39
N SER A 124 -13.69 -3.16 -7.29
CA SER A 124 -14.74 -3.76 -8.11
C SER A 124 -15.13 -2.89 -9.31
N ASN A 125 -14.56 -1.68 -9.41
CA ASN A 125 -14.83 -0.79 -10.53
C ASN A 125 -14.22 -1.35 -11.81
N GLU A 126 -14.98 -1.41 -12.87
CA GLU A 126 -14.56 -1.98 -14.16
C GLU A 126 -13.42 -1.20 -14.81
N ASP A 127 -13.36 0.09 -14.57
CA ASP A 127 -12.31 0.99 -15.05
C ASP A 127 -11.08 1.04 -14.13
N PHE A 128 -11.05 0.24 -13.07
CA PHE A 128 -10.02 0.19 -12.04
C PHE A 128 -9.82 1.49 -11.27
N SER A 129 -10.77 2.42 -11.31
CA SER A 129 -10.75 3.60 -10.46
C SER A 129 -10.84 3.22 -8.98
N PRO A 130 -10.26 4.01 -8.06
CA PRO A 130 -10.37 3.76 -6.63
C PRO A 130 -11.82 3.77 -6.14
N MET A 131 -12.15 2.82 -5.26
CA MET A 131 -13.44 2.81 -4.57
C MET A 131 -13.45 3.79 -3.40
N ARG A 132 -14.61 3.94 -2.77
CA ARG A 132 -14.74 4.70 -1.54
C ARG A 132 -13.84 4.15 -0.43
N GLY A 133 -12.97 4.98 0.14
CA GLY A 133 -12.06 4.60 1.22
C GLY A 133 -12.78 4.35 2.55
N LYS A 134 -12.25 3.43 3.34
CA LYS A 134 -12.58 3.19 4.74
C LYS A 134 -11.81 4.17 5.63
N THR A 135 -12.41 4.57 6.74
CA THR A 135 -11.89 5.61 7.64
C THR A 135 -10.65 5.19 8.45
N GLY A 136 -10.19 3.97 8.33
CA GLY A 136 -8.99 3.50 9.03
C GLY A 136 -7.73 4.30 8.70
N ILE A 137 -7.60 4.76 7.45
CA ILE A 137 -6.47 5.61 7.04
C ILE A 137 -6.49 6.95 7.79
N ALA A 138 -7.62 7.63 7.85
CA ALA A 138 -7.75 8.91 8.56
C ALA A 138 -7.52 8.76 10.06
N ARG A 139 -8.02 7.68 10.67
CA ARG A 139 -7.76 7.40 12.10
C ARG A 139 -6.28 7.23 12.40
N LEU A 140 -5.54 6.52 11.52
CA LEU A 140 -4.09 6.38 11.66
C LEU A 140 -3.38 7.71 11.48
N THR A 141 -3.76 8.48 10.45
CA THR A 141 -3.21 9.80 10.16
C THR A 141 -3.35 10.75 11.34
N LEU A 142 -4.59 10.96 11.78
CA LEU A 142 -4.90 11.91 12.85
C LEU A 142 -4.29 11.50 14.21
N ALA A 143 -4.26 10.19 14.51
CA ALA A 143 -3.70 9.69 15.76
C ALA A 143 -2.16 9.63 15.77
N SER A 144 -1.50 9.60 14.60
CA SER A 144 -0.05 9.52 14.53
C SER A 144 0.63 10.85 14.22
N GLY A 145 -0.08 11.83 13.66
CA GLY A 145 0.50 13.08 13.15
C GLY A 145 1.50 12.88 11.99
N VAL A 146 1.60 11.66 11.46
CA VAL A 146 2.54 11.34 10.37
C VAL A 146 1.92 11.69 9.02
N PRO A 147 2.65 12.37 8.11
CA PRO A 147 2.14 12.69 6.79
C PRO A 147 1.80 11.42 5.99
N VAL A 148 0.74 11.50 5.20
CA VAL A 148 0.28 10.42 4.31
C VAL A 148 0.90 10.59 2.95
N ILE A 149 1.54 9.54 2.43
CA ILE A 149 2.08 9.51 1.08
C ILE A 149 1.15 8.66 0.22
N PRO A 150 0.45 9.25 -0.76
CA PRO A 150 -0.34 8.48 -1.71
C PRO A 150 0.60 7.75 -2.69
N LEU A 151 0.37 6.45 -2.89
CA LEU A 151 1.18 5.60 -3.76
C LEU A 151 0.28 4.83 -4.72
N ALA A 152 0.29 5.19 -5.99
CA ALA A 152 -0.54 4.57 -7.02
C ALA A 152 0.22 3.53 -7.84
N VAL A 153 -0.47 2.47 -8.25
CA VAL A 153 0.00 1.47 -9.20
C VAL A 153 -0.94 1.38 -10.41
N TRP A 154 -0.37 1.17 -11.61
CA TRP A 154 -1.12 0.87 -12.82
C TRP A 154 -0.45 -0.24 -13.64
N GLY A 155 -1.25 -0.99 -14.43
CA GLY A 155 -0.78 -2.11 -15.25
C GLY A 155 -0.73 -3.45 -14.55
N SER A 156 -0.95 -3.51 -13.24
CA SER A 156 -0.97 -4.74 -12.43
C SER A 156 -2.32 -5.48 -12.51
N ALA A 157 -3.42 -4.82 -12.86
CA ALA A 157 -4.76 -5.40 -12.86
C ALA A 157 -4.86 -6.76 -13.59
N PRO A 158 -4.32 -6.93 -14.81
CA PRO A 158 -4.39 -8.23 -15.47
C PRO A 158 -3.47 -9.30 -14.87
N VAL A 159 -2.44 -8.90 -14.09
CA VAL A 159 -1.43 -9.85 -13.56
C VAL A 159 -2.07 -10.85 -12.60
N TRP A 160 -2.91 -10.36 -11.69
CA TRP A 160 -3.67 -11.21 -10.78
C TRP A 160 -4.98 -10.55 -10.39
N GLN A 161 -6.02 -10.84 -11.15
CA GLN A 161 -7.34 -10.22 -11.02
C GLN A 161 -8.10 -10.65 -9.77
N ARG A 162 -9.10 -9.86 -9.38
CA ARG A 162 -10.00 -10.14 -8.26
C ARG A 162 -10.73 -11.49 -8.39
N ASN A 163 -11.08 -11.92 -9.62
CA ASN A 163 -11.70 -13.22 -9.89
C ASN A 163 -10.73 -14.41 -9.90
N GLY A 164 -9.46 -14.18 -9.54
CA GLY A 164 -8.40 -15.19 -9.49
C GLY A 164 -7.70 -15.45 -10.83
N LYS A 165 -8.18 -14.89 -11.95
CA LYS A 165 -7.50 -15.01 -13.25
C LYS A 165 -6.13 -14.35 -13.19
N ARG A 166 -5.15 -14.95 -13.88
CA ARG A 166 -3.76 -14.47 -13.94
C ARG A 166 -3.31 -14.34 -15.38
N ASN A 167 -2.60 -13.27 -15.69
CA ASN A 167 -1.95 -13.05 -16.97
C ASN A 167 -0.52 -12.53 -16.73
N LEU A 168 0.42 -13.46 -16.68
CA LEU A 168 1.84 -13.20 -16.44
C LEU A 168 2.60 -12.92 -17.73
N LYS A 169 2.03 -12.12 -18.64
CA LYS A 169 2.69 -11.79 -19.91
C LYS A 169 4.02 -11.09 -19.65
N PHE A 170 5.11 -11.69 -20.19
CA PHE A 170 6.47 -11.17 -20.05
C PHE A 170 6.60 -9.76 -20.65
N GLY A 171 7.36 -8.90 -19.95
CA GLY A 171 7.61 -7.53 -20.38
C GLY A 171 6.44 -6.57 -20.20
N ARG A 172 5.35 -6.98 -19.50
CA ARG A 172 4.25 -6.07 -19.12
C ARG A 172 4.79 -4.92 -18.30
N PRO A 173 4.48 -3.67 -18.65
CA PRO A 173 4.86 -2.54 -17.83
C PRO A 173 4.04 -2.50 -16.54
N ILE A 174 4.70 -2.26 -15.41
CA ILE A 174 4.08 -2.00 -14.11
C ILE A 174 4.58 -0.62 -13.67
N TRP A 175 3.66 0.30 -13.53
CA TRP A 175 3.97 1.67 -13.20
C TRP A 175 3.56 1.96 -11.76
N VAL A 176 4.45 2.53 -10.98
CA VAL A 176 4.20 2.92 -9.58
C VAL A 176 4.65 4.36 -9.39
N LYS A 177 3.79 5.19 -8.80
CA LYS A 177 4.04 6.60 -8.57
C LYS A 177 3.63 7.01 -7.17
N ALA A 178 4.57 7.63 -6.43
CA ALA A 178 4.28 8.31 -5.19
C ALA A 178 3.94 9.77 -5.47
N GLY A 179 2.88 10.27 -4.85
CA GLY A 179 2.54 11.68 -4.81
C GLY A 179 3.21 12.40 -3.64
N PRO A 180 3.11 13.74 -3.58
CA PRO A 180 3.62 14.51 -2.47
C PRO A 180 2.96 14.10 -1.15
N PRO A 181 3.69 14.23 -0.01
CA PRO A 181 3.13 14.00 1.30
C PRO A 181 1.94 14.91 1.58
N LEU A 182 0.86 14.35 2.11
CA LEU A 182 -0.32 15.06 2.56
C LEU A 182 -0.18 15.32 4.05
N ASP A 183 -0.26 16.57 4.45
CA ASP A 183 -0.22 17.01 5.84
C ASP A 183 -1.66 17.28 6.32
N PHE A 184 -2.00 16.74 7.48
CA PHE A 184 -3.30 16.90 8.13
C PHE A 184 -3.16 17.42 9.56
N SER A 185 -2.05 18.09 9.87
CA SER A 185 -1.78 18.68 11.19
C SER A 185 -2.85 19.68 11.62
N GLU A 186 -3.52 20.35 10.68
CA GLU A 186 -4.65 21.24 10.95
C GLU A 186 -5.84 20.58 11.68
N PHE A 187 -5.96 19.24 11.61
CA PHE A 187 -7.04 18.46 12.23
C PHE A 187 -6.58 17.68 13.48
N GLU A 188 -5.42 17.97 14.03
CA GLU A 188 -4.82 17.20 15.12
C GLU A 188 -5.70 17.15 16.38
N ASP A 189 -6.41 18.25 16.67
CA ASP A 189 -7.33 18.34 17.81
C ASP A 189 -8.72 17.74 17.55
N GLU A 190 -9.02 17.35 16.29
CA GLU A 190 -10.35 16.91 15.85
C GLU A 190 -10.43 15.40 15.55
N GLN A 191 -9.52 14.59 16.09
CA GLN A 191 -9.38 13.15 15.81
C GLN A 191 -10.66 12.33 16.07
N GLY A 192 -11.53 12.80 16.96
CA GLY A 192 -12.80 12.15 17.34
C GLY A 192 -14.00 12.56 16.47
N ASP A 193 -13.91 13.61 15.65
CA ASP A 193 -15.03 14.08 14.85
C ASP A 193 -15.22 13.17 13.60
N PRO A 194 -16.36 12.47 13.47
CA PRO A 194 -16.64 11.62 12.31
C PRO A 194 -16.62 12.37 10.97
N LYS A 195 -16.93 13.68 10.97
CA LYS A 195 -16.91 14.51 9.76
C LYS A 195 -15.46 14.76 9.30
N VAL A 196 -14.58 15.12 10.24
CA VAL A 196 -13.15 15.32 9.97
C VAL A 196 -12.50 14.01 9.52
N VAL A 197 -12.76 12.91 10.22
CA VAL A 197 -12.29 11.58 9.82
C VAL A 197 -12.74 11.21 8.40
N ARG A 198 -13.98 11.57 8.03
CA ARG A 198 -14.47 11.34 6.65
C ARG A 198 -13.78 12.26 5.65
N GLN A 199 -13.63 13.54 5.98
CA GLN A 199 -12.96 14.55 5.15
C GLN A 199 -11.52 14.15 4.82
N VAL A 200 -10.73 13.81 5.83
CA VAL A 200 -9.34 13.34 5.66
C VAL A 200 -9.28 12.09 4.77
N THR A 201 -10.20 11.13 4.99
CA THR A 201 -10.28 9.95 4.12
C THR A 201 -10.56 10.32 2.67
N ASP A 202 -11.52 11.22 2.43
CA ASP A 202 -11.91 11.63 1.08
C ASP A 202 -10.80 12.41 0.37
N GLN A 203 -10.03 13.23 1.09
CA GLN A 203 -8.85 13.93 0.54
C GLN A 203 -7.77 12.93 0.12
N VAL A 204 -7.43 11.94 0.97
CA VAL A 204 -6.47 10.90 0.60
C VAL A 204 -6.93 10.12 -0.63
N MET A 205 -8.22 9.79 -0.73
CA MET A 205 -8.77 9.08 -1.88
C MET A 205 -8.79 9.93 -3.15
N ALA A 206 -9.01 11.24 -3.02
CA ALA A 206 -8.94 12.18 -4.15
C ALA A 206 -7.53 12.22 -4.74
N GLU A 207 -6.50 12.35 -3.91
CA GLU A 207 -5.11 12.34 -4.35
C GLU A 207 -4.70 11.01 -5.00
N LEU A 208 -5.12 9.88 -4.43
CA LEU A 208 -4.93 8.57 -5.07
C LEU A 208 -5.60 8.51 -6.44
N SER A 209 -6.79 9.07 -6.59
CA SER A 209 -7.51 9.10 -7.86
C SER A 209 -6.77 9.93 -8.91
N VAL A 210 -6.23 11.09 -8.53
CA VAL A 210 -5.40 11.94 -9.40
C VAL A 210 -4.17 11.16 -9.91
N LEU A 211 -3.47 10.46 -9.02
CA LEU A 211 -2.29 9.68 -9.42
C LEU A 211 -2.65 8.50 -10.34
N VAL A 212 -3.76 7.80 -10.05
CA VAL A 212 -4.25 6.68 -10.88
C VAL A 212 -4.62 7.18 -12.28
N GLU A 213 -5.34 8.30 -12.38
CA GLU A 213 -5.71 8.95 -13.64
C GLU A 213 -4.47 9.35 -14.46
N ASP A 214 -3.47 9.96 -13.83
CA ASP A 214 -2.21 10.33 -14.48
C ASP A 214 -1.49 9.10 -15.04
N LEU A 215 -1.33 8.05 -14.24
CA LEU A 215 -0.70 6.81 -14.68
C LEU A 215 -1.49 6.17 -15.83
N ARG A 216 -2.83 6.11 -15.72
CA ARG A 216 -3.73 5.55 -16.73
C ARG A 216 -3.63 6.29 -18.06
N ALA A 217 -3.65 7.61 -18.04
CA ALA A 217 -3.60 8.46 -19.24
C ALA A 217 -2.30 8.27 -20.03
N ARG A 218 -1.18 8.06 -19.32
CA ARG A 218 0.15 7.89 -19.92
C ARG A 218 0.52 6.44 -20.24
N TYR A 219 -0.26 5.47 -19.72
CA TYR A 219 0.05 4.05 -19.88
C TYR A 219 -0.01 3.60 -21.35
N PRO A 220 0.95 2.76 -21.83
CA PRO A 220 1.01 2.37 -23.23
C PRO A 220 -0.24 1.60 -23.68
N LYS A 221 -0.99 2.15 -24.66
CA LYS A 221 -2.27 1.61 -25.16
C LYS A 221 -2.22 0.12 -25.57
N ARG A 222 -1.07 -0.37 -26.06
CA ARG A 222 -0.90 -1.81 -26.45
C ARG A 222 -0.99 -2.78 -25.28
N TRP A 223 -1.04 -2.27 -24.04
CA TRP A 223 -1.09 -3.07 -22.81
C TRP A 223 -2.39 -2.86 -22.00
N THR A 224 -3.26 -1.97 -22.45
CA THR A 224 -4.59 -1.74 -21.88
C THR A 224 -5.55 -2.85 -22.22
#